data_825d20b670563fd79eafc5a21688ffe0
#
_entry.id   825d20b670563fd79eafc5a21688ffe0
#
_cell.length_a   1.000
_cell.length_b   1.000
_cell.length_c   1.000
_cell.angle_alpha   90.00
_cell.angle_beta   90.00
_cell.angle_gamma   90.00
#
_symmetry.space_group_name_H-M   'P 1'
#
loop_
_entity.id
_entity.type
_entity.pdbx_description
1 polymer ?
#
loop_
_entity_poly.entity_id
_entity_poly.type
_entity_poly.pdbx_seq_one_letter_code
_entity_poly.pdbx_strand_id
1 'polypeptide(L)'
;EIAQCLVGSEMCIRDRLWGGVIGDDGVDGIEIGHETAAAEAFYAFQKYVKEQQKIGVLLGVCSKNDYENAVTGLNHPDGVLKPDDFISIKANWEPKDSNIAVMAEEIGILPESIVFADDNPAEREIVSGQLNVQSPSLENPENYIKIIDRSGFFEVTSFSDDDINRNAMYKANAQRVKVSKKFENYDDYLLSLEMTAEIEEFKAIDLQRITQLTNKSNQFNLTTKRYTQNEIEKISSDGNYITLCGRLKDKFGDNGIVSVVIGRKENDALHIDLWLMSCRVLKRNMEYAMLDCLVSEAKLQGIRKIYGYYLKTKKNSMVTVSYTHLRA
;
A
#
# COMPACT_ATOMS: atom_id res chain seq x y z
N GLU A 1 -0.06 -9.82 -20.60
CA GLU A 1 0.60 -10.00 -19.30
C GLU A 1 0.12 -8.92 -18.33
N ILE A 2 -1.15 -9.01 -17.98
CA ILE A 2 -1.76 -8.26 -16.89
C ILE A 2 -1.64 -9.18 -15.67
N ALA A 3 -0.46 -9.35 -15.19
CA ALA A 3 -0.22 -10.18 -14.05
C ALA A 3 0.36 -9.34 -12.91
N GLN A 4 -0.33 -9.42 -11.79
CA GLN A 4 0.31 -9.45 -10.49
C GLN A 4 0.71 -8.13 -9.84
N CYS A 5 -0.20 -7.17 -9.80
CA CYS A 5 -0.12 -6.13 -8.79
C CYS A 5 -1.44 -5.96 -8.03
N LEU A 6 -2.13 -7.06 -7.77
CA LEU A 6 -3.44 -7.07 -7.08
C LEU A 6 -3.34 -7.21 -5.56
N VAL A 7 -2.15 -7.27 -5.00
CA VAL A 7 -1.97 -7.17 -3.55
C VAL A 7 -1.83 -5.70 -3.20
N GLY A 8 -2.94 -5.05 -3.01
CA GLY A 8 -3.01 -3.64 -2.67
C GLY A 8 -4.13 -2.89 -3.33
N SER A 9 -5.09 -3.59 -3.87
CA SER A 9 -6.27 -2.94 -4.42
C SER A 9 -7.02 -2.21 -3.30
N GLU A 10 -7.36 -0.96 -3.58
CA GLU A 10 -8.31 -0.21 -2.80
C GLU A 10 -9.68 -0.30 -3.47
N MET A 11 -10.73 -0.47 -2.68
CA MET A 11 -12.09 -0.36 -3.15
C MET A 11 -12.63 1.03 -2.76
N CYS A 12 -12.87 1.88 -3.76
CA CYS A 12 -13.54 3.14 -3.57
C CYS A 12 -15.04 2.94 -3.83
N ILE A 13 -15.87 3.13 -2.80
CA ILE A 13 -17.30 2.84 -2.81
C ILE A 13 -18.06 4.15 -2.70
N ARG A 14 -19.09 4.30 -3.54
CA ARG A 14 -20.04 5.40 -3.47
C ARG A 14 -21.45 4.85 -3.38
N ASP A 15 -22.31 5.45 -2.53
CA ASP A 15 -23.79 5.25 -2.45
C ASP A 15 -24.26 3.80 -2.72
N ARG A 16 -23.35 2.82 -2.48
CA ARG A 16 -23.51 1.38 -2.66
C ARG A 16 -23.53 0.63 -1.33
N LEU A 17 -23.38 1.37 -0.24
CA LEU A 17 -23.38 0.79 1.09
C LEU A 17 -24.81 0.69 1.65
N TRP A 18 -25.74 1.47 1.11
CA TRP A 18 -27.17 1.48 1.45
C TRP A 18 -28.00 1.95 0.27
N GLY A 19 -29.33 1.73 0.32
CA GLY A 19 -30.29 2.30 -0.62
C GLY A 19 -30.75 3.68 -0.16
N GLY A 20 -31.23 4.49 -1.11
CA GLY A 20 -31.68 5.86 -0.84
C GLY A 20 -30.53 6.89 -0.80
N VAL A 21 -30.89 8.16 -0.59
CA VAL A 21 -29.98 9.30 -0.58
C VAL A 21 -30.02 9.94 0.79
N ILE A 22 -29.00 9.74 1.61
CA ILE A 22 -28.97 10.19 3.01
C ILE A 22 -29.19 11.70 3.18
N GLY A 23 -28.79 12.50 2.19
CA GLY A 23 -29.00 13.95 2.22
C GLY A 23 -30.47 14.35 2.10
N ASP A 24 -31.29 13.54 1.43
CA ASP A 24 -32.70 13.77 1.18
C ASP A 24 -33.59 12.97 2.13
N ASP A 25 -33.25 11.70 2.36
CA ASP A 25 -34.07 10.74 3.11
C ASP A 25 -33.75 10.70 4.62
N GLY A 26 -32.61 11.28 5.00
CA GLY A 26 -32.11 11.21 6.37
C GLY A 26 -31.58 9.82 6.74
N VAL A 27 -31.07 9.67 7.98
CA VAL A 27 -30.50 8.41 8.45
C VAL A 27 -31.54 7.30 8.60
N ASP A 28 -32.76 7.65 8.99
CA ASP A 28 -33.86 6.69 9.18
C ASP A 28 -34.52 6.29 7.85
N GLY A 29 -34.24 7.00 6.75
CA GLY A 29 -34.81 6.75 5.43
C GLY A 29 -33.89 5.94 4.51
N ILE A 30 -32.64 5.68 4.88
CA ILE A 30 -31.75 4.83 4.08
C ILE A 30 -32.07 3.34 4.29
N GLU A 31 -31.97 2.56 3.20
CA GLU A 31 -32.23 1.12 3.24
C GLU A 31 -30.96 0.33 3.55
N ILE A 32 -30.87 -0.18 4.77
CA ILE A 32 -29.82 -1.11 5.22
C ILE A 32 -30.35 -1.97 6.38
N GLY A 33 -29.89 -3.20 6.48
CA GLY A 33 -30.32 -4.14 7.53
C GLY A 33 -31.07 -5.34 6.97
N HIS A 34 -32.19 -5.72 7.59
CA HIS A 34 -32.91 -6.97 7.28
C HIS A 34 -34.41 -6.76 6.96
N GLU A 35 -34.85 -5.52 6.78
CA GLU A 35 -36.25 -5.21 6.63
C GLU A 35 -36.78 -5.45 5.20
N THR A 36 -35.95 -5.30 4.19
CA THR A 36 -36.28 -5.52 2.78
C THR A 36 -35.18 -6.34 2.09
N ALA A 37 -35.53 -6.98 0.96
CA ALA A 37 -34.53 -7.72 0.16
C ALA A 37 -33.38 -6.82 -0.32
N ALA A 38 -33.64 -5.55 -0.63
CA ALA A 38 -32.63 -4.58 -1.01
C ALA A 38 -31.72 -4.24 0.19
N ALA A 39 -32.30 -3.98 1.37
CA ALA A 39 -31.54 -3.72 2.59
C ALA A 39 -30.64 -4.90 2.97
N GLU A 40 -31.13 -6.14 2.85
CA GLU A 40 -30.32 -7.36 3.07
C GLU A 40 -29.16 -7.47 2.06
N ALA A 41 -29.40 -7.10 0.79
CA ALA A 41 -28.34 -7.12 -0.22
C ALA A 41 -27.23 -6.11 0.09
N PHE A 42 -27.54 -4.90 0.54
CA PHE A 42 -26.58 -3.90 0.99
C PHE A 42 -25.84 -4.35 2.25
N TYR A 43 -26.55 -4.92 3.21
CA TYR A 43 -25.94 -5.49 4.41
C TYR A 43 -24.94 -6.60 4.07
N ALA A 44 -25.34 -7.54 3.20
CA ALA A 44 -24.48 -8.62 2.73
C ALA A 44 -23.25 -8.09 1.99
N PHE A 45 -23.43 -7.05 1.18
CA PHE A 45 -22.33 -6.40 0.48
C PHE A 45 -21.33 -5.73 1.44
N GLN A 46 -21.81 -4.98 2.45
CA GLN A 46 -20.93 -4.41 3.47
C GLN A 46 -20.16 -5.50 4.22
N LYS A 47 -20.81 -6.62 4.54
CA LYS A 47 -20.16 -7.77 5.19
C LYS A 47 -19.07 -8.36 4.30
N TYR A 48 -19.34 -8.55 3.01
CA TYR A 48 -18.36 -9.03 2.03
C TYR A 48 -17.15 -8.09 1.97
N VAL A 49 -17.38 -6.79 1.83
CA VAL A 49 -16.30 -5.76 1.79
C VAL A 49 -15.48 -5.78 3.09
N LYS A 50 -16.14 -5.96 4.24
CA LYS A 50 -15.45 -6.10 5.53
C LYS A 50 -14.53 -7.32 5.61
N GLU A 51 -14.93 -8.44 5.00
CA GLU A 51 -14.09 -9.64 4.88
C GLU A 51 -12.89 -9.37 3.95
N GLN A 52 -13.09 -8.64 2.82
CA GLN A 52 -11.98 -8.26 1.96
C GLN A 52 -10.96 -7.38 2.69
N GLN A 53 -11.40 -6.53 3.60
CA GLN A 53 -10.50 -5.74 4.44
C GLN A 53 -9.56 -6.62 5.28
N LYS A 54 -10.01 -7.77 5.77
CA LYS A 54 -9.19 -8.70 6.57
C LYS A 54 -8.05 -9.33 5.78
N ILE A 55 -8.19 -9.41 4.46
CA ILE A 55 -7.14 -9.89 3.56
C ILE A 55 -6.28 -8.75 2.97
N GLY A 56 -6.39 -7.54 3.54
CA GLY A 56 -5.51 -6.42 3.21
C GLY A 56 -6.05 -5.47 2.14
N VAL A 57 -7.30 -5.62 1.70
CA VAL A 57 -7.94 -4.65 0.81
C VAL A 57 -8.19 -3.36 1.61
N LEU A 58 -7.71 -2.23 1.09
CA LEU A 58 -7.98 -0.92 1.66
C LEU A 58 -9.34 -0.42 1.19
N LEU A 59 -10.09 0.23 2.08
CA LEU A 59 -11.39 0.78 1.76
C LEU A 59 -11.34 2.30 1.73
N GLY A 60 -11.92 2.88 0.67
CA GLY A 60 -12.10 4.32 0.53
C GLY A 60 -13.55 4.68 0.19
N VAL A 61 -13.98 5.86 0.57
CA VAL A 61 -15.26 6.46 0.15
C VAL A 61 -14.99 7.67 -0.71
N CYS A 62 -15.63 7.72 -1.88
CA CYS A 62 -15.66 8.89 -2.75
C CYS A 62 -17.12 9.19 -3.09
N SER A 63 -17.71 10.24 -2.51
CA SER A 63 -19.13 10.58 -2.66
C SER A 63 -19.33 12.06 -2.94
N LYS A 64 -20.28 12.40 -3.82
CA LYS A 64 -20.80 13.77 -3.99
C LYS A 64 -21.87 14.01 -2.95
N ASN A 65 -21.47 14.26 -1.72
CA ASN A 65 -22.33 14.53 -0.57
C ASN A 65 -21.54 15.36 0.45
N ASP A 66 -22.23 15.91 1.43
CA ASP A 66 -21.55 16.53 2.56
C ASP A 66 -20.92 15.48 3.45
N TYR A 67 -19.73 15.79 3.98
CA TYR A 67 -18.94 14.85 4.81
C TYR A 67 -19.72 14.34 6.02
N GLU A 68 -20.47 15.22 6.69
CA GLU A 68 -21.27 14.88 7.87
C GLU A 68 -22.36 13.84 7.54
N ASN A 69 -23.03 13.99 6.39
CA ASN A 69 -24.03 13.04 5.93
C ASN A 69 -23.41 11.68 5.66
N ALA A 70 -22.28 11.63 4.95
CA ALA A 70 -21.59 10.37 4.68
C ALA A 70 -21.19 9.64 5.98
N VAL A 71 -20.64 10.38 6.96
CA VAL A 71 -20.26 9.80 8.26
C VAL A 71 -21.49 9.36 9.06
N THR A 72 -22.60 10.10 8.99
CA THR A 72 -23.85 9.73 9.65
C THR A 72 -24.41 8.43 9.09
N GLY A 73 -24.44 8.26 7.76
CA GLY A 73 -24.84 7.00 7.12
C GLY A 73 -23.94 5.81 7.50
N LEU A 74 -22.62 6.02 7.55
CA LEU A 74 -21.70 4.99 8.00
C LEU A 74 -21.85 4.61 9.47
N ASN A 75 -22.45 5.48 10.29
CA ASN A 75 -22.75 5.21 11.69
C ASN A 75 -24.12 4.58 11.90
N HIS A 76 -24.88 4.31 10.83
CA HIS A 76 -26.19 3.64 10.96
C HIS A 76 -26.09 2.36 11.82
N PRO A 77 -27.02 2.12 12.77
CA PRO A 77 -26.96 0.97 13.71
C PRO A 77 -26.81 -0.38 12.99
N ASP A 78 -27.56 -0.59 11.92
CA ASP A 78 -27.57 -1.84 11.14
C ASP A 78 -26.41 -1.93 10.12
N GLY A 79 -25.61 -0.88 9.96
CA GLY A 79 -24.44 -0.88 9.09
C GLY A 79 -23.29 -1.72 9.65
N VAL A 80 -22.67 -2.54 8.81
CA VAL A 80 -21.50 -3.37 9.15
C VAL A 80 -20.19 -2.56 9.08
N LEU A 81 -20.08 -1.71 8.06
CA LEU A 81 -18.93 -0.82 7.87
C LEU A 81 -19.13 0.46 8.65
N LYS A 82 -18.07 0.88 9.35
CA LYS A 82 -18.04 2.10 10.16
C LYS A 82 -16.97 3.06 9.62
N PRO A 83 -17.02 4.36 9.94
CA PRO A 83 -16.03 5.33 9.44
C PRO A 83 -14.57 4.88 9.64
N ASP A 84 -14.27 4.20 10.75
CA ASP A 84 -12.94 3.70 11.06
C ASP A 84 -12.45 2.55 10.16
N ASP A 85 -13.34 1.95 9.38
CA ASP A 85 -12.93 0.93 8.41
C ASP A 85 -12.28 1.53 7.17
N PHE A 86 -12.52 2.80 6.90
CA PHE A 86 -12.03 3.48 5.71
C PHE A 86 -10.69 4.18 5.97
N ILE A 87 -9.77 4.03 5.02
CA ILE A 87 -8.47 4.72 5.04
C ILE A 87 -8.63 6.20 4.67
N SER A 88 -9.59 6.50 3.80
CA SER A 88 -9.91 7.85 3.34
C SER A 88 -11.40 7.97 3.05
N ILE A 89 -12.01 9.09 3.44
CA ILE A 89 -13.38 9.46 3.12
C ILE A 89 -13.34 10.83 2.44
N LYS A 90 -13.62 10.86 1.13
CA LYS A 90 -13.76 12.05 0.30
C LYS A 90 -15.24 12.22 -0.03
N ALA A 91 -15.96 12.88 0.87
CA ALA A 91 -17.34 13.29 0.65
C ALA A 91 -17.37 14.81 0.48
N ASN A 92 -17.49 15.24 -0.76
CA ASN A 92 -17.52 16.64 -1.19
C ASN A 92 -18.08 16.74 -2.61
N TRP A 93 -18.21 17.94 -3.15
CA TRP A 93 -18.78 18.22 -4.47
C TRP A 93 -17.75 18.29 -5.60
N GLU A 94 -16.47 18.00 -5.30
CA GLU A 94 -15.42 17.96 -6.32
C GLU A 94 -15.59 16.74 -7.25
N PRO A 95 -14.99 16.80 -8.48
CA PRO A 95 -14.99 15.67 -9.40
C PRO A 95 -14.39 14.39 -8.75
N LYS A 96 -14.99 13.24 -9.05
CA LYS A 96 -14.57 11.97 -8.42
C LYS A 96 -13.19 11.52 -8.85
N ASP A 97 -12.83 11.71 -10.12
CA ASP A 97 -11.49 11.43 -10.62
C ASP A 97 -10.43 12.22 -9.85
N SER A 98 -10.69 13.52 -9.57
CA SER A 98 -9.81 14.34 -8.75
C SER A 98 -9.70 13.83 -7.31
N ASN A 99 -10.84 13.49 -6.68
CA ASN A 99 -10.86 12.92 -5.33
C ASN A 99 -10.12 11.59 -5.24
N ILE A 100 -10.29 10.71 -6.23
CA ILE A 100 -9.61 9.40 -6.29
C ILE A 100 -8.11 9.59 -6.53
N ALA A 101 -7.70 10.53 -7.38
CA ALA A 101 -6.29 10.84 -7.58
C ALA A 101 -5.63 11.35 -6.29
N VAL A 102 -6.28 12.26 -5.57
CA VAL A 102 -5.80 12.76 -4.27
C VAL A 102 -5.75 11.64 -3.24
N MET A 103 -6.75 10.76 -3.20
CA MET A 103 -6.79 9.61 -2.30
C MET A 103 -5.64 8.65 -2.60
N ALA A 104 -5.39 8.34 -3.87
CA ALA A 104 -4.27 7.49 -4.29
C ALA A 104 -2.91 8.07 -3.87
N GLU A 105 -2.74 9.38 -4.03
CA GLU A 105 -1.52 10.09 -3.60
C GLU A 105 -1.35 10.07 -2.07
N GLU A 106 -2.40 10.39 -1.31
CA GLU A 106 -2.39 10.38 0.16
C GLU A 106 -2.04 8.99 0.74
N ILE A 107 -2.51 7.94 0.08
CA ILE A 107 -2.25 6.55 0.48
C ILE A 107 -0.90 6.06 -0.05
N GLY A 108 -0.41 6.63 -1.16
CA GLY A 108 0.84 6.25 -1.81
C GLY A 108 0.70 5.00 -2.69
N ILE A 109 -0.44 4.86 -3.38
CA ILE A 109 -0.71 3.79 -4.36
C ILE A 109 -0.91 4.37 -5.76
N LEU A 110 -0.85 3.51 -6.77
CA LEU A 110 -1.16 3.92 -8.13
C LEU A 110 -2.68 3.85 -8.38
N PRO A 111 -3.29 4.82 -9.08
CA PRO A 111 -4.73 4.79 -9.37
C PRO A 111 -5.21 3.51 -10.04
N GLU A 112 -4.42 2.91 -10.95
CA GLU A 112 -4.72 1.63 -11.59
C GLU A 112 -4.84 0.44 -10.61
N SER A 113 -4.46 0.62 -9.34
CA SER A 113 -4.64 -0.38 -8.27
C SER A 113 -5.99 -0.25 -7.57
N ILE A 114 -6.83 0.72 -7.96
CA ILE A 114 -8.12 1.01 -7.34
C ILE A 114 -9.23 0.33 -8.14
N VAL A 115 -10.17 -0.28 -7.42
CA VAL A 115 -11.45 -0.72 -7.96
C VAL A 115 -12.50 0.31 -7.55
N PHE A 116 -13.07 1.00 -8.54
CA PHE A 116 -14.08 2.03 -8.32
C PHE A 116 -15.48 1.47 -8.51
N ALA A 117 -16.23 1.40 -7.44
CA ALA A 117 -17.60 0.89 -7.40
C ALA A 117 -18.62 2.02 -7.40
N ASP A 118 -19.29 2.25 -8.51
CA ASP A 118 -20.28 3.33 -8.71
C ASP A 118 -21.43 2.84 -9.58
N ASP A 119 -22.64 3.36 -9.37
CA ASP A 119 -23.82 3.02 -10.20
C ASP A 119 -23.90 3.86 -11.46
N ASN A 120 -23.41 5.11 -11.41
CA ASN A 120 -23.52 6.03 -12.52
C ASN A 120 -22.52 5.65 -13.64
N PRO A 121 -23.01 5.20 -14.82
CA PRO A 121 -22.14 4.83 -15.92
C PRO A 121 -21.22 5.97 -16.38
N ALA A 122 -21.74 7.22 -16.39
CA ALA A 122 -20.95 8.38 -16.81
C ALA A 122 -19.77 8.64 -15.86
N GLU A 123 -19.99 8.53 -14.54
CA GLU A 123 -18.91 8.67 -13.56
C GLU A 123 -17.88 7.55 -13.71
N ARG A 124 -18.33 6.31 -13.95
CA ARG A 124 -17.42 5.17 -14.20
C ARG A 124 -16.57 5.40 -15.44
N GLU A 125 -17.15 5.88 -16.54
CA GLU A 125 -16.41 6.18 -17.77
C GLU A 125 -15.39 7.30 -17.58
N ILE A 126 -15.77 8.39 -16.90
CA ILE A 126 -14.88 9.51 -16.61
C ILE A 126 -13.68 9.04 -15.76
N VAL A 127 -13.96 8.40 -14.64
CA VAL A 127 -12.91 7.96 -13.70
C VAL A 127 -12.00 6.92 -14.35
N SER A 128 -12.56 5.93 -15.04
CA SER A 128 -11.75 4.91 -15.73
C SER A 128 -10.93 5.50 -16.86
N GLY A 129 -11.48 6.43 -17.63
CA GLY A 129 -10.80 7.08 -18.74
C GLY A 129 -9.66 7.99 -18.30
N GLN A 130 -9.80 8.69 -17.17
CA GLN A 130 -8.79 9.61 -16.65
C GLN A 130 -7.69 8.92 -15.84
N LEU A 131 -8.05 7.91 -15.05
CA LEU A 131 -7.16 7.32 -14.06
C LEU A 131 -6.79 5.85 -14.34
N ASN A 132 -7.36 5.24 -15.38
CA ASN A 132 -7.17 3.83 -15.70
C ASN A 132 -7.52 2.88 -14.53
N VAL A 133 -8.49 3.27 -13.70
CA VAL A 133 -9.02 2.43 -12.61
C VAL A 133 -9.96 1.36 -13.16
N GLN A 134 -10.07 0.24 -12.46
CA GLN A 134 -11.06 -0.78 -12.77
C GLN A 134 -12.42 -0.37 -12.22
N SER A 135 -13.46 -0.37 -13.06
CA SER A 135 -14.81 0.02 -12.63
C SER A 135 -15.87 -0.98 -13.10
N PRO A 136 -16.23 -1.97 -12.25
CA PRO A 136 -17.27 -2.93 -12.59
C PRO A 136 -18.65 -2.26 -12.67
N SER A 137 -19.54 -2.80 -13.53
CA SER A 137 -20.93 -2.33 -13.64
C SER A 137 -21.76 -2.91 -12.50
N LEU A 138 -22.09 -2.09 -11.52
CA LEU A 138 -22.88 -2.45 -10.34
C LEU A 138 -24.28 -1.82 -10.45
N GLU A 139 -25.24 -2.55 -11.03
CA GLU A 139 -26.60 -2.06 -11.24
C GLU A 139 -27.54 -2.49 -10.13
N ASN A 140 -27.59 -3.80 -9.83
CA ASN A 140 -28.48 -4.36 -8.83
C ASN A 140 -27.71 -4.82 -7.60
N PRO A 141 -28.09 -4.38 -6.38
CA PRO A 141 -27.39 -4.72 -5.13
C PRO A 141 -27.19 -6.23 -4.92
N GLU A 142 -28.19 -7.03 -5.29
CA GLU A 142 -28.15 -8.49 -5.19
C GLU A 142 -27.00 -9.14 -5.99
N ASN A 143 -26.46 -8.44 -6.99
CA ASN A 143 -25.40 -8.94 -7.85
C ASN A 143 -24.01 -8.37 -7.53
N TYR A 144 -23.88 -7.39 -6.64
CA TYR A 144 -22.60 -6.70 -6.37
C TYR A 144 -21.49 -7.67 -5.98
N ILE A 145 -21.74 -8.53 -5.00
CA ILE A 145 -20.77 -9.53 -4.55
C ILE A 145 -20.36 -10.43 -5.71
N LYS A 146 -21.32 -10.96 -6.44
CA LYS A 146 -21.08 -11.88 -7.57
C LYS A 146 -20.27 -11.24 -8.69
N ILE A 147 -20.52 -9.96 -8.98
CA ILE A 147 -19.80 -9.23 -10.04
C ILE A 147 -18.34 -8.99 -9.60
N ILE A 148 -18.14 -8.49 -8.39
CA ILE A 148 -16.81 -8.16 -7.88
C ILE A 148 -15.99 -9.44 -7.69
N ASP A 149 -16.55 -10.46 -7.08
CA ASP A 149 -15.86 -11.73 -6.82
C ASP A 149 -15.44 -12.43 -8.12
N ARG A 150 -16.34 -12.52 -9.11
CA ARG A 150 -16.02 -13.13 -10.42
C ARG A 150 -15.02 -12.35 -11.25
N SER A 151 -14.86 -11.06 -10.99
CA SER A 151 -13.84 -10.23 -11.66
C SER A 151 -12.42 -10.50 -11.16
N GLY A 152 -12.26 -11.23 -10.03
CA GLY A 152 -10.96 -11.63 -9.50
C GLY A 152 -10.09 -10.46 -9.01
N PHE A 153 -10.68 -9.30 -8.74
CA PHE A 153 -9.92 -8.09 -8.38
C PHE A 153 -9.13 -8.24 -7.08
N PHE A 154 -9.61 -9.05 -6.15
CA PHE A 154 -9.05 -9.22 -4.82
C PHE A 154 -8.46 -10.61 -4.58
N GLU A 155 -8.29 -11.40 -5.64
CA GLU A 155 -7.62 -12.69 -5.52
C GLU A 155 -6.15 -12.52 -5.15
N VAL A 156 -5.72 -13.22 -4.11
CA VAL A 156 -4.33 -13.22 -3.65
C VAL A 156 -3.66 -14.54 -4.02
N THR A 157 -2.48 -14.46 -4.62
CA THR A 157 -1.68 -15.64 -4.98
C THR A 157 -0.82 -16.16 -3.81
N SER A 158 -0.59 -15.34 -2.81
CA SER A 158 0.14 -15.67 -1.58
C SER A 158 -0.27 -14.72 -0.47
N PHE A 159 -0.34 -15.24 0.75
CA PHE A 159 -0.73 -14.50 1.94
C PHE A 159 0.47 -14.35 2.88
N SER A 160 0.67 -13.17 3.44
CA SER A 160 1.69 -12.92 4.45
C SER A 160 1.09 -12.11 5.61
N ASP A 161 1.74 -12.15 6.78
CA ASP A 161 1.35 -11.35 7.94
C ASP A 161 1.31 -9.84 7.63
N ASP A 162 2.15 -9.39 6.72
CA ASP A 162 2.15 -7.99 6.27
C ASP A 162 0.90 -7.64 5.44
N ASP A 163 0.33 -8.59 4.71
CA ASP A 163 -0.92 -8.37 3.97
C ASP A 163 -2.09 -8.26 4.96
N ILE A 164 -2.10 -9.04 6.04
CA ILE A 164 -3.08 -8.95 7.13
C ILE A 164 -2.96 -7.58 7.85
N ASN A 165 -1.73 -7.15 8.15
CA ASN A 165 -1.46 -5.90 8.85
C ASN A 165 -1.53 -4.65 7.96
N ARG A 166 -1.82 -4.82 6.68
CA ARG A 166 -1.76 -3.75 5.68
C ARG A 166 -2.62 -2.54 6.04
N ASN A 167 -3.87 -2.76 6.43
CA ASN A 167 -4.78 -1.69 6.84
C ASN A 167 -4.21 -0.85 7.99
N ALA A 168 -3.65 -1.51 9.01
CA ALA A 168 -3.01 -0.82 10.14
C ALA A 168 -1.80 0.00 9.69
N MET A 169 -0.97 -0.54 8.79
CA MET A 169 0.20 0.16 8.25
C MET A 169 -0.18 1.41 7.45
N TYR A 170 -1.23 1.33 6.63
CA TYR A 170 -1.68 2.50 5.86
C TYR A 170 -2.36 3.55 6.73
N LYS A 171 -3.15 3.16 7.73
CA LYS A 171 -3.70 4.08 8.73
C LYS A 171 -2.59 4.82 9.49
N ALA A 172 -1.56 4.09 9.93
CA ALA A 172 -0.38 4.69 10.55
C ALA A 172 0.31 5.68 9.60
N ASN A 173 0.40 5.36 8.30
CA ASN A 173 0.98 6.27 7.31
C ASN A 173 0.15 7.54 7.12
N ALA A 174 -1.16 7.44 7.07
CA ALA A 174 -2.06 8.60 7.01
C ALA A 174 -1.90 9.51 8.25
N GLN A 175 -1.71 8.93 9.44
CA GLN A 175 -1.41 9.70 10.66
C GLN A 175 -0.06 10.41 10.56
N ARG A 176 0.99 9.75 10.02
CA ARG A 176 2.30 10.37 9.78
C ARG A 176 2.20 11.58 8.87
N VAL A 177 1.46 11.47 7.76
CA VAL A 177 1.22 12.57 6.83
C VAL A 177 0.49 13.73 7.52
N LYS A 178 -0.50 13.46 8.37
CA LYS A 178 -1.18 14.52 9.15
C LYS A 178 -0.23 15.21 10.11
N VAL A 179 0.65 14.45 10.76
CA VAL A 179 1.62 15.00 11.71
C VAL A 179 2.73 15.77 11.00
N SER A 180 3.22 15.31 9.85
CA SER A 180 4.27 16.00 9.10
C SER A 180 3.89 17.44 8.71
N LYS A 181 2.61 17.67 8.43
CA LYS A 181 2.08 19.01 8.09
C LYS A 181 2.14 20.02 9.26
N LYS A 182 2.40 19.56 10.49
CA LYS A 182 2.53 20.40 11.68
C LYS A 182 3.94 20.92 11.94
N PHE A 183 4.93 20.41 11.20
CA PHE A 183 6.33 20.77 11.35
C PHE A 183 6.78 21.63 10.17
N GLU A 184 7.51 22.70 10.44
CA GLU A 184 8.15 23.52 9.43
C GLU A 184 9.47 22.91 8.95
N ASN A 185 10.16 22.20 9.84
CA ASN A 185 11.42 21.51 9.56
C ASN A 185 11.20 20.00 9.46
N TYR A 186 11.71 19.41 8.39
CA TYR A 186 11.56 17.97 8.14
C TYR A 186 12.35 17.11 9.14
N ASP A 187 13.52 17.57 9.59
CA ASP A 187 14.35 16.84 10.56
C ASP A 187 13.66 16.78 11.93
N ASP A 188 13.01 17.85 12.37
CA ASP A 188 12.21 17.87 13.59
C ASP A 188 11.02 16.89 13.50
N TYR A 189 10.40 16.82 12.33
CA TYR A 189 9.37 15.80 12.07
C TYR A 189 9.96 14.39 12.20
N LEU A 190 11.12 14.09 11.58
CA LEU A 190 11.76 12.78 11.67
C LEU A 190 12.10 12.41 13.11
N LEU A 191 12.66 13.35 13.89
CA LEU A 191 12.93 13.15 15.32
C LEU A 191 11.65 12.83 16.10
N SER A 192 10.55 13.51 15.78
CA SER A 192 9.27 13.29 16.42
C SER A 192 8.67 11.90 16.18
N LEU A 193 9.12 11.18 15.17
CA LEU A 193 8.66 9.83 14.86
C LEU A 193 9.21 8.76 15.81
N GLU A 194 10.30 9.05 16.53
CA GLU A 194 10.95 8.11 17.45
C GLU A 194 11.29 6.78 16.77
N MET A 195 11.91 6.86 15.59
CA MET A 195 12.17 5.71 14.75
C MET A 195 13.25 4.80 15.33
N THR A 196 13.03 3.49 15.20
CA THR A 196 14.01 2.44 15.49
C THR A 196 14.16 1.55 14.27
N ALA A 197 15.40 1.38 13.79
CA ALA A 197 15.75 0.46 12.71
C ALA A 197 16.45 -0.79 13.28
N GLU A 198 16.00 -1.97 12.85
CA GLU A 198 16.68 -3.25 13.08
C GLU A 198 17.19 -3.74 11.73
N ILE A 199 18.53 -3.83 11.58
CA ILE A 199 19.18 -4.24 10.33
C ILE A 199 19.99 -5.49 10.62
N GLU A 200 19.66 -6.58 9.93
CA GLU A 200 20.22 -7.91 10.19
C GLU A 200 20.46 -8.67 8.88
N GLU A 201 21.25 -9.74 8.95
CA GLU A 201 21.34 -10.71 7.86
C GLU A 201 20.00 -11.43 7.61
N PHE A 202 19.85 -12.04 6.45
CA PHE A 202 18.64 -12.79 6.13
C PHE A 202 18.44 -13.97 7.08
N LYS A 203 17.28 -14.02 7.72
CA LYS A 203 16.86 -15.15 8.56
C LYS A 203 15.83 -16.00 7.81
N ALA A 204 15.82 -17.31 8.08
CA ALA A 204 14.92 -18.25 7.42
C ALA A 204 13.43 -17.81 7.47
N ILE A 205 13.00 -17.23 8.59
CA ILE A 205 11.63 -16.73 8.78
C ILE A 205 11.28 -15.56 7.85
N ASP A 206 12.28 -14.82 7.39
CA ASP A 206 12.08 -13.58 6.60
C ASP A 206 12.16 -13.83 5.09
N LEU A 207 12.66 -14.99 4.63
CA LEU A 207 12.96 -15.25 3.21
C LEU A 207 11.74 -15.12 2.30
N GLN A 208 10.58 -15.57 2.75
CA GLN A 208 9.33 -15.42 1.99
C GLN A 208 9.00 -13.94 1.78
N ARG A 209 9.09 -13.14 2.85
CA ARG A 209 8.82 -11.71 2.77
C ARG A 209 9.85 -10.95 1.93
N ILE A 210 11.12 -11.29 2.07
CA ILE A 210 12.20 -10.76 1.25
C ILE A 210 11.92 -11.04 -0.23
N THR A 211 11.58 -12.28 -0.58
CA THR A 211 11.21 -12.67 -1.95
C THR A 211 10.03 -11.86 -2.48
N GLN A 212 8.98 -11.68 -1.69
CA GLN A 212 7.85 -10.83 -2.09
C GLN A 212 8.27 -9.39 -2.38
N LEU A 213 9.12 -8.80 -1.53
CA LEU A 213 9.62 -7.43 -1.72
C LEU A 213 10.43 -7.30 -3.02
N THR A 214 11.27 -8.28 -3.37
CA THR A 214 12.04 -8.26 -4.62
C THR A 214 11.12 -8.23 -5.84
N ASN A 215 9.95 -8.82 -5.76
CA ASN A 215 8.99 -8.93 -6.85
C ASN A 215 7.98 -7.77 -6.90
N LYS A 216 7.69 -7.12 -5.76
CA LYS A 216 6.70 -6.05 -5.66
C LYS A 216 7.31 -4.63 -5.74
N SER A 217 8.60 -4.44 -5.39
CA SER A 217 9.22 -3.11 -5.33
C SER A 217 9.74 -2.66 -6.70
N ASN A 218 9.22 -1.52 -7.18
CA ASN A 218 9.58 -0.96 -8.49
C ASN A 218 10.15 0.45 -8.39
N GLN A 219 9.71 1.27 -7.43
CA GLN A 219 10.09 2.67 -7.34
C GLN A 219 11.50 2.85 -6.78
N PHE A 220 11.83 2.15 -5.70
CA PHE A 220 13.19 2.08 -5.18
C PHE A 220 13.72 0.65 -5.35
N ASN A 221 14.17 0.33 -6.54
CA ASN A 221 14.89 -0.88 -6.88
C ASN A 221 15.96 -0.51 -7.92
N LEU A 222 17.22 -0.54 -7.50
CA LEU A 222 18.34 -0.02 -8.28
C LEU A 222 18.65 -0.81 -9.54
N THR A 223 18.60 -2.13 -9.43
CA THR A 223 18.99 -3.04 -10.53
C THR A 223 17.80 -3.71 -11.20
N THR A 224 16.58 -3.51 -10.65
CA THR A 224 15.35 -4.15 -11.12
C THR A 224 15.38 -5.69 -11.11
N LYS A 225 16.41 -6.29 -10.52
CA LYS A 225 16.50 -7.76 -10.39
C LYS A 225 15.34 -8.30 -9.58
N ARG A 226 14.88 -9.48 -9.96
CA ARG A 226 13.84 -10.27 -9.31
C ARG A 226 14.43 -11.60 -8.90
N TYR A 227 13.96 -12.14 -7.80
CA TYR A 227 14.46 -13.40 -7.27
C TYR A 227 13.31 -14.32 -6.92
N THR A 228 13.49 -15.60 -7.21
CA THR A 228 12.64 -16.67 -6.71
C THR A 228 13.00 -16.98 -5.26
N GLN A 229 12.12 -17.66 -4.53
CA GLN A 229 12.42 -18.07 -3.16
C GLN A 229 13.66 -18.98 -3.08
N ASN A 230 13.80 -19.92 -3.99
CA ASN A 230 14.99 -20.81 -4.06
C ASN A 230 16.29 -20.04 -4.27
N GLU A 231 16.28 -18.95 -5.04
CA GLU A 231 17.47 -18.12 -5.24
C GLU A 231 17.81 -17.35 -3.97
N ILE A 232 16.80 -16.79 -3.28
CA ILE A 232 17.00 -16.08 -2.00
C ILE A 232 17.51 -17.06 -0.93
N GLU A 233 16.98 -18.27 -0.84
CA GLU A 233 17.45 -19.31 0.09
C GLU A 233 18.91 -19.70 -0.18
N LYS A 234 19.31 -19.86 -1.43
CA LYS A 234 20.72 -20.14 -1.80
C LYS A 234 21.62 -18.97 -1.44
N ILE A 235 21.22 -17.74 -1.78
CA ILE A 235 21.99 -16.53 -1.48
C ILE A 235 22.17 -16.37 0.03
N SER A 236 21.14 -16.62 0.83
CA SER A 236 21.20 -16.47 2.29
C SER A 236 22.16 -17.44 2.97
N SER A 237 22.46 -18.57 2.35
CA SER A 237 23.39 -19.59 2.86
C SER A 237 24.77 -19.56 2.21
N ASP A 238 24.96 -18.74 1.16
CA ASP A 238 26.22 -18.65 0.42
C ASP A 238 27.14 -17.58 1.01
N GLY A 239 28.26 -18.00 1.61
CA GLY A 239 29.28 -17.11 2.16
C GLY A 239 29.89 -16.11 1.16
N ASN A 240 29.63 -16.23 -0.14
CA ASN A 240 30.04 -15.24 -1.15
C ASN A 240 29.14 -14.03 -1.24
N TYR A 241 28.09 -13.95 -0.41
CA TYR A 241 27.19 -12.80 -0.37
C TYR A 241 27.21 -12.14 1.00
N ILE A 242 26.91 -10.84 1.01
CA ILE A 242 26.48 -10.08 2.18
C ILE A 242 25.00 -9.76 1.94
N THR A 243 24.15 -10.18 2.86
CA THR A 243 22.71 -9.98 2.78
C THR A 243 22.24 -9.18 3.99
N LEU A 244 21.50 -8.10 3.76
CA LEU A 244 20.92 -7.30 4.83
C LEU A 244 19.43 -7.07 4.57
N CYS A 245 18.62 -7.26 5.60
CA CYS A 245 17.24 -6.80 5.62
C CYS A 245 17.03 -5.82 6.78
N GLY A 246 16.30 -4.75 6.50
CA GLY A 246 16.03 -3.70 7.47
C GLY A 246 14.55 -3.60 7.79
N ARG A 247 14.22 -3.61 9.10
CA ARG A 247 12.91 -3.33 9.66
C ARG A 247 12.88 -1.91 10.20
N LEU A 248 11.76 -1.23 10.10
CA LEU A 248 11.60 0.11 10.65
C LEU A 248 10.33 0.18 11.48
N LYS A 249 10.48 0.61 12.74
CA LYS A 249 9.38 0.91 13.67
C LYS A 249 9.39 2.39 14.01
N ASP A 250 8.23 2.93 14.29
CA ASP A 250 8.09 4.29 14.83
C ASP A 250 6.89 4.34 15.79
N LYS A 251 6.62 5.49 16.41
CA LYS A 251 5.53 5.65 17.38
C LYS A 251 4.12 5.34 16.85
N PHE A 252 3.94 5.28 15.53
CA PHE A 252 2.65 4.96 14.90
C PHE A 252 2.52 3.46 14.55
N GLY A 253 3.61 2.69 14.59
CA GLY A 253 3.57 1.26 14.36
C GLY A 253 4.81 0.69 13.69
N ASP A 254 4.76 -0.64 13.48
CA ASP A 254 5.80 -1.41 12.80
C ASP A 254 5.54 -1.40 11.29
N ASN A 255 6.54 -0.98 10.51
CA ASN A 255 6.46 -1.02 9.05
C ASN A 255 6.94 -2.37 8.46
N GLY A 256 7.37 -3.31 9.30
CA GLY A 256 7.92 -4.59 8.89
C GLY A 256 9.27 -4.46 8.17
N ILE A 257 9.61 -5.46 7.34
CA ILE A 257 10.79 -5.39 6.48
C ILE A 257 10.53 -4.38 5.37
N VAL A 258 11.36 -3.34 5.33
CA VAL A 258 11.20 -2.20 4.43
C VAL A 258 12.38 -2.01 3.48
N SER A 259 13.53 -2.61 3.74
CA SER A 259 14.70 -2.55 2.86
C SER A 259 15.42 -3.88 2.77
N VAL A 260 15.96 -4.18 1.61
CA VAL A 260 16.72 -5.41 1.33
C VAL A 260 17.94 -5.05 0.49
N VAL A 261 19.11 -5.56 0.91
CA VAL A 261 20.38 -5.45 0.18
C VAL A 261 20.95 -6.85 -0.04
N ILE A 262 21.41 -7.11 -1.26
CA ILE A 262 22.18 -8.29 -1.64
C ILE A 262 23.46 -7.81 -2.31
N GLY A 263 24.59 -8.05 -1.66
CA GLY A 263 25.91 -7.74 -2.16
C GLY A 263 26.69 -9.01 -2.46
N ARG A 264 27.21 -9.17 -3.67
CA ARG A 264 28.05 -10.28 -4.09
C ARG A 264 29.51 -9.92 -3.95
N LYS A 265 30.27 -10.76 -3.26
CA LYS A 265 31.73 -10.57 -3.07
C LYS A 265 32.50 -11.04 -4.29
N GLU A 266 33.46 -10.24 -4.73
CA GLU A 266 34.37 -10.58 -5.82
C GLU A 266 35.74 -9.94 -5.56
N ASN A 267 36.72 -10.76 -5.26
CA ASN A 267 38.06 -10.33 -4.82
C ASN A 267 37.98 -9.41 -3.58
N ASP A 268 38.46 -8.15 -3.70
CA ASP A 268 38.43 -7.13 -2.64
C ASP A 268 37.24 -6.15 -2.76
N ALA A 269 36.23 -6.54 -3.56
CA ALA A 269 35.08 -5.69 -3.86
C ALA A 269 33.75 -6.37 -3.52
N LEU A 270 32.75 -5.56 -3.20
CA LEU A 270 31.35 -5.92 -3.05
C LEU A 270 30.54 -5.29 -4.18
N HIS A 271 29.81 -6.09 -4.91
CA HIS A 271 28.92 -5.68 -5.99
C HIS A 271 27.47 -5.73 -5.50
N ILE A 272 26.82 -4.59 -5.37
CA ILE A 272 25.40 -4.52 -4.95
C ILE A 272 24.52 -5.03 -6.09
N ASP A 273 24.17 -6.32 -6.02
CA ASP A 273 23.31 -6.98 -7.00
C ASP A 273 21.83 -6.56 -6.86
N LEU A 274 21.41 -6.26 -5.63
CA LEU A 274 20.09 -5.72 -5.33
C LEU A 274 20.18 -4.74 -4.17
N TRP A 275 19.52 -3.60 -4.31
CA TRP A 275 19.10 -2.75 -3.21
C TRP A 275 17.72 -2.23 -3.50
N LEU A 276 16.78 -2.59 -2.67
CA LEU A 276 15.42 -2.11 -2.74
C LEU A 276 14.94 -1.54 -1.41
N MET A 277 13.95 -0.66 -1.51
CA MET A 277 13.26 -0.12 -0.35
C MET A 277 11.78 0.09 -0.64
N SER A 278 10.96 -0.08 0.38
CA SER A 278 9.53 0.24 0.32
C SER A 278 9.32 1.74 0.16
N CYS A 279 8.43 2.14 -0.75
CA CYS A 279 8.09 3.57 -0.94
C CYS A 279 7.55 4.23 0.35
N ARG A 280 6.97 3.46 1.27
CA ARG A 280 6.41 3.94 2.54
C ARG A 280 7.43 4.57 3.49
N VAL A 281 8.71 4.23 3.35
CA VAL A 281 9.78 4.68 4.25
C VAL A 281 10.84 5.53 3.57
N LEU A 282 10.62 5.91 2.33
CA LEU A 282 11.52 6.82 1.61
C LEU A 282 11.67 8.15 2.35
N LYS A 283 12.87 8.71 2.31
CA LYS A 283 13.24 9.97 2.99
C LYS A 283 13.17 9.89 4.54
N ARG A 284 13.19 8.71 5.13
CA ARG A 284 13.22 8.52 6.59
C ARG A 284 14.60 8.10 7.10
N ASN A 285 15.65 8.42 6.38
CA ASN A 285 17.05 8.09 6.71
C ASN A 285 17.37 6.59 6.79
N MET A 286 16.44 5.72 6.39
CA MET A 286 16.66 4.27 6.37
C MET A 286 17.72 3.86 5.35
N GLU A 287 17.82 4.60 4.23
CA GLU A 287 18.85 4.44 3.23
C GLU A 287 20.27 4.64 3.80
N TYR A 288 20.44 5.64 4.66
CA TYR A 288 21.74 5.89 5.31
C TYR A 288 22.07 4.79 6.31
N ALA A 289 21.11 4.38 7.13
CA ALA A 289 21.31 3.30 8.11
C ALA A 289 21.70 1.99 7.41
N MET A 290 21.01 1.63 6.31
CA MET A 290 21.35 0.45 5.50
C MET A 290 22.75 0.54 4.89
N LEU A 291 23.15 1.72 4.39
CA LEU A 291 24.48 1.92 3.83
C LEU A 291 25.57 1.78 4.90
N ASP A 292 25.37 2.40 6.07
CA ASP A 292 26.32 2.34 7.18
C ASP A 292 26.54 0.90 7.66
N CYS A 293 25.47 0.12 7.79
CA CYS A 293 25.55 -1.30 8.11
C CYS A 293 26.27 -2.08 7.02
N LEU A 294 25.96 -1.84 5.75
CA LEU A 294 26.61 -2.52 4.63
C LEU A 294 28.12 -2.22 4.57
N VAL A 295 28.49 -0.96 4.76
CA VAL A 295 29.91 -0.53 4.78
C VAL A 295 30.64 -1.14 5.98
N SER A 296 30.00 -1.19 7.14
CA SER A 296 30.58 -1.79 8.35
C SER A 296 30.84 -3.28 8.15
N GLU A 297 29.85 -4.01 7.63
CA GLU A 297 29.96 -5.44 7.36
C GLU A 297 31.01 -5.73 6.28
N ALA A 298 31.05 -4.94 5.21
CA ALA A 298 32.07 -5.04 4.17
C ALA A 298 33.49 -4.84 4.72
N LYS A 299 33.69 -3.85 5.60
CA LYS A 299 34.99 -3.60 6.26
C LYS A 299 35.41 -4.77 7.16
N LEU A 300 34.49 -5.34 7.94
CA LEU A 300 34.75 -6.52 8.80
C LEU A 300 35.22 -7.70 7.97
N GLN A 301 34.72 -7.84 6.75
CA GLN A 301 35.10 -8.93 5.83
C GLN A 301 36.29 -8.58 4.92
N GLY A 302 36.99 -7.46 5.15
CA GLY A 302 38.18 -7.05 4.42
C GLY A 302 37.92 -6.51 3.01
N ILE A 303 36.69 -6.16 2.69
CA ILE A 303 36.29 -5.58 1.41
C ILE A 303 36.71 -4.11 1.38
N ARG A 304 37.33 -3.69 0.27
CA ARG A 304 37.90 -2.33 0.11
C ARG A 304 37.07 -1.44 -0.79
N LYS A 305 36.20 -2.04 -1.65
CA LYS A 305 35.43 -1.31 -2.65
C LYS A 305 34.00 -1.80 -2.66
N ILE A 306 33.03 -0.90 -2.79
CA ILE A 306 31.62 -1.23 -2.99
C ILE A 306 31.19 -0.62 -4.31
N TYR A 307 30.64 -1.46 -5.20
CA TYR A 307 30.10 -1.04 -6.49
C TYR A 307 28.58 -1.11 -6.46
N GLY A 308 27.94 0.05 -6.63
CA GLY A 308 26.50 0.17 -6.82
C GLY A 308 26.13 0.29 -8.30
N TYR A 309 25.09 -0.39 -8.71
CA TYR A 309 24.58 -0.37 -10.08
C TYR A 309 23.19 0.26 -10.12
N TYR A 310 22.99 1.17 -11.09
CA TYR A 310 21.69 1.79 -11.30
C TYR A 310 21.21 1.56 -12.75
N LEU A 311 20.13 0.82 -12.89
CA LEU A 311 19.45 0.58 -14.17
C LEU A 311 18.20 1.45 -14.24
N LYS A 312 18.26 2.55 -14.98
CA LYS A 312 17.16 3.52 -15.10
C LYS A 312 15.93 2.89 -15.75
N THR A 313 14.78 3.10 -15.11
CA THR A 313 13.45 2.74 -15.63
C THR A 313 12.49 3.92 -15.51
N LYS A 314 11.30 3.81 -16.14
CA LYS A 314 10.25 4.83 -15.99
C LYS A 314 9.74 4.96 -14.53
N LYS A 315 9.89 3.90 -13.70
CA LYS A 315 9.32 3.82 -12.34
C LYS A 315 10.34 4.16 -11.24
N ASN A 316 11.65 4.06 -11.50
CA ASN A 316 12.69 4.26 -10.48
C ASN A 316 13.48 5.58 -10.62
N SER A 317 12.97 6.57 -11.33
CA SER A 317 13.64 7.85 -11.54
C SER A 317 13.95 8.61 -10.24
N MET A 318 13.15 8.42 -9.19
CA MET A 318 13.36 9.06 -7.89
C MET A 318 14.65 8.59 -7.17
N VAL A 319 15.13 7.39 -7.49
CA VAL A 319 16.37 6.84 -6.89
C VAL A 319 17.60 7.63 -7.32
N THR A 320 17.59 8.27 -8.48
CA THR A 320 18.72 9.04 -9.00
C THR A 320 19.14 10.17 -8.04
N VAL A 321 18.17 10.79 -7.36
CA VAL A 321 18.40 11.87 -6.40
C VAL A 321 19.04 11.30 -5.12
N SER A 322 18.56 10.17 -4.62
CA SER A 322 19.09 9.54 -3.40
C SER A 322 20.54 9.08 -3.57
N TYR A 323 20.92 8.56 -4.76
CA TYR A 323 22.27 8.06 -5.03
C TYR A 323 23.33 9.15 -5.18
N THR A 324 22.95 10.34 -5.63
CA THR A 324 23.89 11.48 -5.72
C THR A 324 24.24 12.06 -4.35
N HIS A 325 23.43 11.81 -3.33
CA HIS A 325 23.69 12.23 -1.95
C HIS A 325 24.43 11.19 -1.10
N LEU A 326 24.47 9.93 -1.53
CA LEU A 326 25.18 8.82 -0.86
C LEU A 326 26.66 8.72 -1.29
N ARG A 327 27.31 9.83 -1.63
CA ARG A 327 28.77 9.83 -1.88
C ARG A 327 29.49 9.47 -0.58
N ALA A 328 29.92 8.22 -0.47
CA ALA A 328 30.89 7.74 0.48
C ALA A 328 32.30 7.91 -0.10
#